data_bdcd4d44fd57a729f5c3eaae5c01db78
#
_entry.id   bdcd4d44fd57a729f5c3eaae5c01db78
#
_cell.length_a   1.000
_cell.length_b   1.000
_cell.length_c   1.000
_cell.angle_alpha   90.00
_cell.angle_beta   90.00
_cell.angle_gamma   90.00
#
_symmetry.space_group_name_H-M   'P 1'
#
loop_
_entity.id
_entity.type
_entity.pdbx_description
1 polymer ?
#
loop_
_entity_poly.entity_id
_entity_poly.type
_entity_poly.pdbx_seq_one_letter_code
_entity_poly.pdbx_strand_id
1 'polypeptide(L)'
;MELTDEIKKLLFYHGADLIGIGNMDDVENCNFKTGISVAVALPKDVIIDLQEAPTREYYDLYYSLNRKLNEIVMAGEDFLKKRGFDAYAQTTDRVEVNQNKVSKLPHKTVATRGGLGWIGKNCLLVTSQYGSAIRISSLLTNATLKYDEPINQSYCKTCNQCVKIVRHRH
;
A
#
# COMPACT_ATOMS: atom_id res chain seq x y z
N MET A 1 12.23 -23.20 -3.93
CA MET A 1 11.58 -21.91 -4.31
C MET A 1 12.19 -20.83 -3.41
N GLU A 2 12.56 -19.70 -3.94
CA GLU A 2 13.15 -18.62 -3.13
C GLU A 2 12.09 -18.03 -2.19
N LEU A 3 12.49 -17.62 -0.98
CA LEU A 3 11.58 -17.08 0.04
C LEU A 3 10.73 -15.91 -0.51
N THR A 4 11.35 -15.10 -1.39
CA THR A 4 10.67 -13.99 -2.09
C THR A 4 9.49 -14.47 -2.93
N ASP A 5 9.65 -15.55 -3.67
CA ASP A 5 8.57 -16.10 -4.51
C ASP A 5 7.48 -16.72 -3.64
N GLU A 6 7.87 -17.39 -2.56
CA GLU A 6 6.91 -18.01 -1.64
C GLU A 6 6.01 -16.97 -0.97
N ILE A 7 6.60 -15.89 -0.43
CA ILE A 7 5.81 -14.84 0.22
C ILE A 7 4.91 -14.10 -0.79
N LYS A 8 5.43 -13.74 -1.99
CA LYS A 8 4.60 -13.13 -3.03
C LYS A 8 3.42 -14.03 -3.41
N LYS A 9 3.67 -15.33 -3.61
CA LYS A 9 2.64 -16.32 -3.92
C LYS A 9 1.56 -16.40 -2.85
N LEU A 10 1.96 -16.43 -1.57
CA LEU A 10 1.05 -16.43 -0.44
C LEU A 10 0.16 -15.20 -0.44
N LEU A 11 0.75 -14.00 -0.58
CA LEU A 11 0.00 -12.74 -0.52
C LEU A 11 -0.98 -12.60 -1.70
N PHE A 12 -0.58 -13.04 -2.92
CA PHE A 12 -1.50 -13.13 -4.06
C PHE A 12 -2.64 -14.13 -3.80
N TYR A 13 -2.34 -15.29 -3.22
CA TYR A 13 -3.35 -16.29 -2.87
C TYR A 13 -4.39 -15.73 -1.87
N HIS A 14 -3.96 -14.88 -0.94
CA HIS A 14 -4.85 -14.17 -0.01
C HIS A 14 -5.57 -12.97 -0.63
N GLY A 15 -5.35 -12.70 -1.92
CA GLY A 15 -6.12 -11.72 -2.69
C GLY A 15 -5.51 -10.33 -2.82
N ALA A 16 -4.19 -10.21 -2.70
CA ALA A 16 -3.49 -9.00 -3.16
C ALA A 16 -3.58 -8.90 -4.68
N ASP A 17 -3.77 -7.70 -5.22
CA ASP A 17 -3.72 -7.43 -6.66
C ASP A 17 -2.32 -6.95 -7.09
N LEU A 18 -1.60 -6.25 -6.22
CA LEU A 18 -0.22 -5.84 -6.42
C LEU A 18 0.61 -6.09 -5.16
N ILE A 19 1.88 -6.48 -5.37
CA ILE A 19 2.86 -6.66 -4.30
C ILE A 19 4.18 -6.04 -4.75
N GLY A 20 4.80 -5.28 -3.84
CA GLY A 20 6.14 -4.74 -4.04
C GLY A 20 6.98 -4.89 -2.79
N ILE A 21 8.26 -5.20 -2.96
CA ILE A 21 9.22 -5.42 -1.88
C ILE A 21 10.34 -4.38 -2.01
N GLY A 22 10.53 -3.57 -0.98
CA GLY A 22 11.52 -2.49 -1.00
C GLY A 22 12.49 -2.55 0.17
N ASN A 23 13.68 -1.99 -0.07
CA ASN A 23 14.68 -1.74 0.97
C ASN A 23 14.21 -0.58 1.87
N MET A 24 14.29 -0.78 3.19
CA MET A 24 13.86 0.19 4.20
C MET A 24 15.01 0.67 5.10
N ASP A 25 16.27 0.31 4.80
CA ASP A 25 17.43 0.58 5.69
C ASP A 25 17.65 2.07 6.02
N ASP A 26 17.30 2.98 5.09
CA ASP A 26 17.47 4.43 5.23
C ASP A 26 16.14 5.17 5.49
N VAL A 27 15.08 4.43 5.87
CA VAL A 27 13.78 5.02 6.16
C VAL A 27 13.65 5.34 7.64
N GLU A 28 13.45 6.62 7.95
CA GLU A 28 13.21 7.05 9.32
C GLU A 28 12.02 6.33 9.96
N ASN A 29 12.13 6.02 11.24
CA ASN A 29 11.12 5.31 12.04
C ASN A 29 10.80 3.89 11.55
N CYS A 30 11.69 3.26 10.78
CA CYS A 30 11.58 1.87 10.38
C CYS A 30 12.74 1.07 10.97
N ASN A 31 12.43 0.08 11.83
CA ASN A 31 13.43 -0.80 12.46
C ASN A 31 13.66 -2.09 11.65
N PHE A 32 13.04 -2.23 10.49
CA PHE A 32 13.13 -3.39 9.62
C PHE A 32 13.83 -3.04 8.31
N LYS A 33 14.61 -3.99 7.78
CA LYS A 33 15.34 -3.81 6.52
C LYS A 33 14.45 -3.92 5.28
N THR A 34 13.38 -4.69 5.39
CA THR A 34 12.53 -5.05 4.26
C THR A 34 11.10 -4.60 4.52
N GLY A 35 10.54 -3.88 3.57
CA GLY A 35 9.12 -3.53 3.53
C GLY A 35 8.42 -4.22 2.37
N ILE A 36 7.30 -4.88 2.65
CA ILE A 36 6.43 -5.50 1.65
C ILE A 36 5.15 -4.67 1.59
N SER A 37 4.89 -4.03 0.46
CA SER A 37 3.63 -3.34 0.23
C SER A 37 2.67 -4.26 -0.51
N VAL A 38 1.41 -4.26 -0.09
CA VAL A 38 0.32 -4.93 -0.78
C VAL A 38 -0.76 -3.93 -1.16
N ALA A 39 -1.36 -4.12 -2.33
CA ALA A 39 -2.47 -3.32 -2.79
C ALA A 39 -3.64 -4.19 -3.23
N VAL A 40 -4.86 -3.68 -3.02
CA VAL A 40 -6.10 -4.24 -3.54
C VAL A 40 -6.79 -3.16 -4.35
N ALA A 41 -7.20 -3.51 -5.58
CA ALA A 41 -7.89 -2.60 -6.48
C ALA A 41 -9.34 -2.36 -6.03
N LEU A 42 -9.82 -1.13 -6.22
CA LEU A 42 -11.23 -0.82 -6.08
C LEU A 42 -11.96 -1.22 -7.38
N PRO A 43 -13.16 -1.78 -7.31
CA PRO A 43 -14.00 -2.05 -8.47
C PRO A 43 -14.25 -0.77 -9.27
N LYS A 44 -14.15 -0.91 -10.59
CA LYS A 44 -14.22 0.25 -11.50
C LYS A 44 -15.60 0.92 -11.49
N ASP A 45 -16.66 0.15 -11.40
CA ASP A 45 -18.04 0.60 -11.30
C ASP A 45 -18.25 1.48 -10.06
N VAL A 46 -17.79 1.03 -8.90
CA VAL A 46 -17.89 1.82 -7.65
C VAL A 46 -17.14 3.16 -7.76
N ILE A 47 -16.00 3.18 -8.48
CA ILE A 47 -15.25 4.44 -8.68
C ILE A 47 -15.95 5.37 -9.67
N ILE A 48 -16.56 4.83 -10.73
CA ILE A 48 -17.32 5.64 -11.71
C ILE A 48 -18.51 6.33 -11.05
N ASP A 49 -19.15 5.69 -10.07
CA ASP A 49 -20.32 6.23 -9.37
C ASP A 49 -19.99 7.36 -8.37
N LEU A 50 -18.68 7.60 -8.10
CA LEU A 50 -18.24 8.70 -7.22
C LEU A 50 -18.24 10.06 -7.97
N GLN A 51 -19.38 10.50 -8.46
CA GLN A 51 -19.48 11.75 -9.26
C GLN A 51 -19.49 13.00 -8.37
N GLU A 52 -20.35 13.07 -7.36
CA GLU A 52 -20.58 14.27 -6.56
C GLU A 52 -20.18 14.07 -5.08
N ALA A 53 -20.41 12.88 -4.54
CA ALA A 53 -20.15 12.53 -3.15
C ALA A 53 -19.86 11.03 -3.00
N PRO A 54 -19.22 10.61 -1.89
CA PRO A 54 -19.07 9.19 -1.57
C PRO A 54 -20.42 8.49 -1.47
N THR A 55 -20.56 7.34 -2.15
CA THR A 55 -21.77 6.49 -2.09
C THR A 55 -21.73 5.59 -0.86
N ARG A 56 -22.89 5.01 -0.48
CA ARG A 56 -22.96 4.01 0.58
C ARG A 56 -22.14 2.77 0.21
N GLU A 57 -22.18 2.36 -1.04
CA GLU A 57 -21.40 1.24 -1.55
C GLU A 57 -19.90 1.46 -1.39
N TYR A 58 -19.40 2.65 -1.74
CA TYR A 58 -17.98 3.00 -1.51
C TYR A 58 -17.63 2.97 -0.02
N TYR A 59 -18.52 3.42 0.87
CA TYR A 59 -18.30 3.37 2.30
C TYR A 59 -18.16 1.92 2.80
N ASP A 60 -19.07 1.03 2.40
CA ASP A 60 -19.05 -0.37 2.80
C ASP A 60 -17.81 -1.08 2.21
N LEU A 61 -17.46 -0.77 0.95
CA LEU A 61 -16.26 -1.25 0.29
C LEU A 61 -14.98 -0.81 1.02
N TYR A 62 -14.92 0.43 1.49
CA TYR A 62 -13.78 0.95 2.25
C TYR A 62 -13.44 0.06 3.46
N TYR A 63 -14.44 -0.33 4.24
CA TYR A 63 -14.23 -1.18 5.41
C TYR A 63 -13.92 -2.64 5.04
N SER A 64 -14.57 -3.16 4.02
CA SER A 64 -14.33 -4.54 3.57
C SER A 64 -12.92 -4.71 3.00
N LEU A 65 -12.42 -3.75 2.21
CA LEU A 65 -11.06 -3.77 1.68
C LEU A 65 -10.00 -3.57 2.76
N ASN A 66 -10.25 -2.73 3.76
CA ASN A 66 -9.33 -2.61 4.90
C ASN A 66 -9.22 -3.93 5.67
N ARG A 67 -10.34 -4.63 5.91
CA ARG A 67 -10.33 -5.94 6.54
C ARG A 67 -9.55 -6.95 5.69
N LYS A 68 -9.81 -7.00 4.39
CA LYS A 68 -9.08 -7.86 3.46
C LYS A 68 -7.57 -7.59 3.48
N LEU A 69 -7.16 -6.32 3.47
CA LEU A 69 -5.74 -5.94 3.56
C LEU A 69 -5.11 -6.37 4.89
N ASN A 70 -5.82 -6.20 6.00
CA ASN A 70 -5.35 -6.68 7.30
C ASN A 70 -5.11 -8.20 7.28
N GLU A 71 -6.05 -8.97 6.74
CA GLU A 71 -5.92 -10.44 6.60
C GLU A 71 -4.71 -10.83 5.74
N ILE A 72 -4.48 -10.14 4.61
CA ILE A 72 -3.34 -10.40 3.72
C ILE A 72 -2.02 -10.16 4.46
N VAL A 73 -1.85 -8.99 5.10
CA VAL A 73 -0.57 -8.68 5.75
C VAL A 73 -0.34 -9.51 7.00
N MET A 74 -1.38 -9.91 7.73
CA MET A 74 -1.29 -10.84 8.86
C MET A 74 -0.90 -12.25 8.41
N ALA A 75 -1.44 -12.75 7.31
CA ALA A 75 -1.02 -14.03 6.74
C ALA A 75 0.47 -14.02 6.35
N GLY A 76 0.96 -12.90 5.81
CA GLY A 76 2.39 -12.71 5.54
C GLY A 76 3.25 -12.66 6.80
N GLU A 77 2.78 -11.97 7.83
CA GLU A 77 3.44 -11.91 9.14
C GLU A 77 3.59 -13.30 9.74
N ASP A 78 2.50 -14.07 9.79
CA ASP A 78 2.49 -15.44 10.31
C ASP A 78 3.42 -16.38 9.52
N PHE A 79 3.42 -16.24 8.20
CA PHE A 79 4.27 -17.03 7.31
C PHE A 79 5.76 -16.79 7.59
N LEU A 80 6.18 -15.52 7.75
CA LEU A 80 7.55 -15.14 8.02
C LEU A 80 7.97 -15.55 9.45
N LYS A 81 7.12 -15.32 10.44
CA LYS A 81 7.37 -15.74 11.84
C LYS A 81 7.56 -17.24 11.99
N LYS A 82 6.75 -18.05 11.32
CA LYS A 82 6.91 -19.52 11.30
C LYS A 82 8.24 -19.98 10.69
N ARG A 83 8.91 -19.13 9.93
CA ARG A 83 10.25 -19.38 9.36
C ARG A 83 11.39 -18.75 10.17
N GLY A 84 11.08 -18.21 11.35
CA GLY A 84 12.07 -17.65 12.27
C GLY A 84 12.48 -16.22 12.01
N PHE A 85 11.74 -15.48 11.14
CA PHE A 85 11.97 -14.08 10.91
C PHE A 85 11.07 -13.20 11.79
N ASP A 86 11.59 -12.04 12.18
CA ASP A 86 10.74 -11.01 12.75
C ASP A 86 9.91 -10.38 11.64
N ALA A 87 8.63 -10.15 11.92
CA ALA A 87 7.71 -9.53 10.99
C ALA A 87 6.65 -8.73 11.75
N TYR A 88 6.19 -7.64 11.14
CA TYR A 88 5.19 -6.73 11.70
C TYR A 88 4.21 -6.26 10.63
N ALA A 89 2.97 -6.75 10.72
CA ALA A 89 1.87 -6.32 9.86
C ALA A 89 1.34 -4.96 10.32
N GLN A 90 1.39 -3.96 9.46
CA GLN A 90 0.83 -2.63 9.70
C GLN A 90 -0.68 -2.62 9.40
N THR A 91 -1.44 -3.34 10.21
CA THR A 91 -2.90 -3.36 10.13
C THR A 91 -3.51 -2.03 10.57
N THR A 92 -4.76 -1.76 10.24
CA THR A 92 -5.45 -0.50 10.55
C THR A 92 -5.49 -0.15 12.05
N ASP A 93 -5.45 -1.15 12.91
CA ASP A 93 -5.42 -1.02 14.37
C ASP A 93 -4.00 -0.93 14.96
N ARG A 94 -2.97 -1.31 14.18
CA ARG A 94 -1.56 -1.30 14.61
C ARG A 94 -0.75 -0.14 14.05
N VAL A 95 -1.30 0.63 13.09
CA VAL A 95 -0.60 1.80 12.54
C VAL A 95 -0.43 2.85 13.63
N GLU A 96 0.84 3.12 13.99
CA GLU A 96 1.14 4.18 14.94
C GLU A 96 0.99 5.56 14.28
N VAL A 97 0.18 6.41 14.89
CA VAL A 97 -0.02 7.79 14.46
C VAL A 97 0.41 8.75 15.56
N ASN A 98 0.97 9.90 15.18
CA ASN A 98 1.30 10.97 16.11
C ASN A 98 0.04 11.79 16.47
N GLN A 99 0.21 12.81 17.34
CA GLN A 99 -0.87 13.70 17.78
C GLN A 99 -1.57 14.43 16.62
N ASN A 100 -0.88 14.65 15.50
CA ASN A 100 -1.43 15.27 14.30
C ASN A 100 -2.06 14.25 13.32
N LYS A 101 -2.29 13.02 13.76
CA LYS A 101 -2.81 11.89 12.94
C LYS A 101 -1.93 11.55 11.73
N VAL A 102 -0.63 11.85 11.80
CA VAL A 102 0.35 11.45 10.79
C VAL A 102 0.96 10.11 11.19
N SER A 103 0.93 9.13 10.28
CA SER A 103 1.57 7.84 10.50
C SER A 103 3.09 7.99 10.60
N LYS A 104 3.72 7.32 11.57
CA LYS A 104 5.18 7.27 11.70
C LYS A 104 5.85 6.65 10.47
N LEU A 105 5.26 5.61 9.91
CA LEU A 105 5.69 5.00 8.65
C LEU A 105 4.48 4.87 7.72
N PRO A 106 4.30 5.79 6.77
CA PRO A 106 3.20 5.73 5.82
C PRO A 106 3.31 4.53 4.87
N HIS A 107 2.22 3.82 4.62
CA HIS A 107 2.18 2.73 3.63
C HIS A 107 2.68 3.17 2.24
N LYS A 108 2.47 4.45 1.88
CA LYS A 108 2.94 5.03 0.61
C LYS A 108 4.47 4.99 0.48
N THR A 109 5.19 5.17 1.58
CA THR A 109 6.66 5.07 1.61
C THR A 109 7.10 3.65 1.26
N VAL A 110 6.49 2.63 1.88
CA VAL A 110 6.78 1.23 1.57
C VAL A 110 6.42 0.91 0.11
N ALA A 111 5.29 1.43 -0.36
CA ALA A 111 4.79 1.18 -1.72
C ALA A 111 5.70 1.77 -2.81
N THR A 112 6.19 2.99 -2.66
CA THR A 112 7.11 3.61 -3.64
C THR A 112 8.46 2.92 -3.64
N ARG A 113 8.97 2.52 -2.47
CA ARG A 113 10.20 1.74 -2.33
C ARG A 113 10.09 0.35 -2.92
N GLY A 114 8.92 -0.28 -2.82
CA GLY A 114 8.61 -1.56 -3.44
C GLY A 114 8.18 -1.47 -4.91
N GLY A 115 8.28 -0.29 -5.54
CA GLY A 115 8.00 -0.14 -6.97
C GLY A 115 6.53 -0.26 -7.38
N LEU A 116 5.57 -0.14 -6.43
CA LEU A 116 4.15 -0.24 -6.79
C LEU A 116 3.66 0.96 -7.61
N GLY A 117 4.24 2.14 -7.38
CA GLY A 117 3.79 3.36 -8.02
C GLY A 117 4.52 4.60 -7.51
N TRP A 118 4.01 5.75 -7.83
CA TRP A 118 4.54 7.06 -7.45
C TRP A 118 3.53 7.88 -6.67
N ILE A 119 3.97 8.93 -6.00
CA ILE A 119 3.06 9.88 -5.37
C ILE A 119 2.57 10.88 -6.44
N GLY A 120 1.27 10.87 -6.66
CA GLY A 120 0.62 11.79 -7.59
C GLY A 120 0.50 13.21 -7.05
N LYS A 121 0.14 14.17 -7.91
CA LYS A 121 -0.17 15.56 -7.51
C LYS A 121 -1.39 15.66 -6.57
N ASN A 122 -2.21 14.61 -6.53
CA ASN A 122 -3.32 14.43 -5.59
C ASN A 122 -2.89 13.86 -4.22
N CYS A 123 -1.57 13.73 -3.98
CA CYS A 123 -0.99 13.13 -2.77
C CYS A 123 -1.36 11.66 -2.53
N LEU A 124 -1.93 10.97 -3.51
CA LEU A 124 -2.22 9.54 -3.44
C LEU A 124 -1.10 8.74 -4.11
N LEU A 125 -0.98 7.45 -3.75
CA LEU A 125 -0.20 6.51 -4.54
C LEU A 125 -0.93 6.27 -5.87
N VAL A 126 -0.19 6.37 -6.96
CA VAL A 126 -0.68 6.11 -8.32
C VAL A 126 0.11 4.95 -8.91
N THR A 127 -0.59 3.92 -9.35
CA THR A 127 -0.01 2.74 -10.02
C THR A 127 -0.27 2.79 -11.51
N SER A 128 0.56 2.13 -12.32
CA SER A 128 0.36 2.03 -13.77
C SER A 128 -0.86 1.17 -14.12
N GLN A 129 -1.21 0.19 -13.28
CA GLN A 129 -2.29 -0.77 -13.53
C GLN A 129 -3.67 -0.21 -13.16
N TYR A 130 -3.77 0.47 -12.00
CA TYR A 130 -5.05 0.86 -11.40
C TYR A 130 -5.16 2.35 -11.09
N GLY A 131 -4.15 3.15 -11.48
CA GLY A 131 -4.11 4.56 -11.07
C GLY A 131 -4.09 4.70 -9.55
N SER A 132 -4.91 5.61 -9.02
CA SER A 132 -5.12 5.78 -7.57
C SER A 132 -6.31 5.00 -7.01
N ALA A 133 -6.99 4.18 -7.85
CA ALA A 133 -8.14 3.38 -7.44
C ALA A 133 -7.70 2.08 -6.72
N ILE A 134 -6.91 2.24 -5.65
CA ILE A 134 -6.36 1.16 -4.84
C ILE A 134 -6.44 1.48 -3.34
N ARG A 135 -6.46 0.42 -2.54
CA ARG A 135 -6.16 0.48 -1.10
C ARG A 135 -4.85 -0.26 -0.86
N ILE A 136 -4.05 0.24 0.08
CA ILE A 136 -2.72 -0.31 0.37
C ILE A 136 -2.54 -0.62 1.86
N SER A 137 -1.73 -1.63 2.13
CA SER A 137 -1.19 -1.92 3.45
C SER A 137 0.26 -2.36 3.34
N SER A 138 0.94 -2.58 4.43
CA SER A 138 2.34 -3.01 4.42
C SER A 138 2.66 -3.96 5.56
N LEU A 139 3.67 -4.77 5.29
CA LEU A 139 4.28 -5.73 6.19
C LEU A 139 5.78 -5.45 6.24
N LEU A 140 6.34 -5.36 7.43
CA LEU A 140 7.76 -5.11 7.67
C LEU A 140 8.43 -6.38 8.17
N THR A 141 9.69 -6.64 7.79
CA THR A 141 10.41 -7.83 8.23
C THR A 141 11.93 -7.65 8.18
N ASN A 142 12.64 -8.46 9.00
CA ASN A 142 14.09 -8.60 8.90
C ASN A 142 14.53 -9.68 7.89
N ALA A 143 13.59 -10.37 7.25
CA ALA A 143 13.90 -11.36 6.22
C ALA A 143 14.60 -10.70 5.03
N THR A 144 15.66 -11.35 4.54
CA THR A 144 16.33 -10.93 3.30
C THR A 144 15.53 -11.42 2.12
N LEU A 145 14.91 -10.49 1.40
CA LEU A 145 14.12 -10.75 0.21
C LEU A 145 14.73 -10.01 -1.00
N LYS A 146 14.42 -10.48 -2.19
CA LYS A 146 14.79 -9.76 -3.41
C LYS A 146 13.92 -8.51 -3.55
N TYR A 147 14.55 -7.34 -3.61
CA TYR A 147 13.86 -6.07 -3.76
C TYR A 147 13.41 -5.83 -5.19
N ASP A 148 12.25 -5.22 -5.33
CA ASP A 148 11.78 -4.66 -6.59
C ASP A 148 12.39 -3.25 -6.80
N GLU A 149 12.39 -2.76 -8.04
CA GLU A 149 12.96 -1.44 -8.37
C GLU A 149 12.08 -0.31 -7.83
N PRO A 150 12.63 0.61 -7.01
CA PRO A 150 11.84 1.70 -6.44
C PRO A 150 11.43 2.72 -7.50
N ILE A 151 10.26 3.33 -7.32
CA ILE A 151 9.81 4.46 -8.15
C ILE A 151 10.03 5.76 -7.38
N ASN A 152 11.10 6.48 -7.73
CA ASN A 152 11.56 7.68 -7.04
C ASN A 152 11.08 8.99 -7.69
N GLN A 153 10.38 8.93 -8.81
CA GLN A 153 9.90 10.10 -9.54
C GLN A 153 8.42 10.00 -9.87
N SER A 154 7.73 11.14 -9.87
CA SER A 154 6.32 11.20 -10.26
C SER A 154 6.18 11.21 -11.79
N TYR A 155 5.36 10.32 -12.33
CA TYR A 155 5.00 10.30 -13.74
C TYR A 155 3.83 11.23 -14.09
N CYS A 156 3.36 12.08 -13.17
CA CYS A 156 2.33 13.07 -13.46
C CYS A 156 2.76 14.13 -14.47
N LYS A 157 4.06 14.43 -14.56
CA LYS A 157 4.64 15.40 -15.53
C LYS A 157 3.75 16.67 -15.69
N THR A 158 3.25 16.92 -16.89
CA THR A 158 2.36 18.05 -17.23
C THR A 158 0.88 17.79 -16.92
N CYS A 159 0.50 16.57 -16.52
CA CYS A 159 -0.89 16.27 -16.17
C CYS A 159 -1.32 17.04 -14.91
N ASN A 160 -2.46 17.72 -14.99
CA ASN A 160 -3.05 18.52 -13.91
C ASN A 160 -4.55 18.21 -13.72
N GLN A 161 -5.04 17.06 -14.17
CA GLN A 161 -6.47 16.71 -14.12
C GLN A 161 -7.02 16.75 -12.70
N CYS A 162 -6.36 16.08 -11.74
CA CYS A 162 -6.78 16.07 -10.34
C CYS A 162 -6.74 17.47 -9.69
N VAL A 163 -5.81 18.35 -10.12
CA VAL A 163 -5.70 19.71 -9.58
C VAL A 163 -6.85 20.59 -10.09
N LYS A 164 -7.27 20.41 -11.35
CA LYS A 164 -8.38 21.18 -11.94
C LYS A 164 -9.74 20.85 -11.33
N ILE A 165 -9.93 19.64 -10.81
CA ILE A 165 -11.20 19.18 -10.27
C ILE A 165 -11.38 19.64 -8.81
N VAL A 166 -10.29 19.88 -8.08
CA VAL A 166 -10.38 20.38 -6.70
C VAL A 166 -10.95 21.79 -6.69
N ARG A 167 -12.19 21.90 -6.24
CA ARG A 167 -12.82 23.24 -6.03
C ARG A 167 -12.21 23.86 -4.78
N HIS A 168 -11.38 24.88 -4.94
CA HIS A 168 -11.00 25.74 -3.84
C HIS A 168 -12.26 26.50 -3.39
N ARG A 169 -12.82 26.10 -2.25
CA ARG A 169 -13.73 26.97 -1.50
C ARG A 169 -12.84 27.91 -0.69
N HIS A 170 -12.77 29.15 -1.12
CA HIS A 170 -12.25 30.24 -0.32
C HIS A 170 -13.23 30.56 0.81
#